data_5f5ddec39371174c8c2342ad66b1660d
#
_entry.id   5f5ddec39371174c8c2342ad66b1660d
#
_cell.length_a   1.000
_cell.length_b   1.000
_cell.length_c   1.000
_cell.angle_alpha   90.00
_cell.angle_beta   90.00
_cell.angle_gamma   90.00
#
_symmetry.space_group_name_H-M   'P 1'
#
loop_
_entity.id
_entity.type
_entity.pdbx_description
1 polymer ?
#
loop_
_entity_poly.entity_id
_entity_poly.type
_entity_poly.pdbx_seq_one_letter_code
_entity_poly.pdbx_strand_id
1 'polypeptide(L)'
;MVREQRRKRLSLAVLHPRANIMKKTITIISKIIVGLVIAILLFLAIVFLVNIVCSKMEQGKLETYGQSVTVDGKKMNVFIQGEGEETVVLLPGYGTAAPALDFKLLVDELSPFYKVVVIEPFGYGLSDLTEKERSTENIVSEIHEALQRLHIERYILMGHSISGLYGLDYVNKYPNEVSAFVGLDSSVPTISEKKIESSIITTLKLLKKSGLARLQVKLSDDPYAVLPYEEKTKEQMKILKHKNMYNTSQLNEAETMYANFKAAENLLFPKNIPVIFFIQANYPVTDRWIPEHKKQIEDSVHGKVMTFEGDHYLYRTKAKEIVENFREFMKEEK
;
A
#
# COMPACT_ATOMS: atom_id res chain seq x y z
N MET A 1 50.25 -65.90 9.57
CA MET A 1 48.82 -66.09 9.95
C MET A 1 48.44 -65.46 11.28
N VAL A 2 49.14 -65.77 12.39
CA VAL A 2 48.78 -65.27 13.74
C VAL A 2 48.91 -63.75 13.91
N ARG A 3 49.87 -63.04 13.27
CA ARG A 3 50.06 -61.57 13.35
C ARG A 3 48.98 -60.82 12.60
N GLU A 4 48.43 -61.39 11.57
CA GLU A 4 47.36 -60.76 10.73
C GLU A 4 45.98 -60.84 11.39
N GLN A 5 45.69 -61.94 12.09
CA GLN A 5 44.47 -62.07 12.89
C GLN A 5 44.51 -61.14 14.13
N ARG A 6 45.70 -60.91 14.72
CA ARG A 6 45.86 -59.98 15.85
C ARG A 6 45.66 -58.54 15.40
N ARG A 7 46.11 -58.13 14.18
CA ARG A 7 45.86 -56.81 13.59
C ARG A 7 44.36 -56.59 13.28
N LYS A 8 43.66 -57.56 12.71
CA LYS A 8 42.22 -57.49 12.46
C LYS A 8 41.40 -57.40 13.74
N ARG A 9 41.74 -58.11 14.81
CA ARG A 9 41.05 -58.01 16.08
C ARG A 9 41.31 -56.67 16.78
N LEU A 10 42.49 -56.08 16.70
CA LEU A 10 42.79 -54.73 17.22
C LEU A 10 42.08 -53.63 16.43
N SER A 11 41.97 -53.74 15.10
CA SER A 11 41.22 -52.77 14.28
C SER A 11 39.73 -52.81 14.55
N LEU A 12 39.13 -53.98 14.75
CA LEU A 12 37.72 -54.15 15.10
C LEU A 12 37.42 -53.63 16.55
N ALA A 13 38.32 -53.85 17.51
CA ALA A 13 38.16 -53.36 18.88
C ALA A 13 38.22 -51.85 19.00
N VAL A 14 38.92 -51.13 18.10
CA VAL A 14 38.99 -49.65 18.05
C VAL A 14 37.82 -49.05 17.27
N LEU A 15 37.23 -49.76 16.31
CA LEU A 15 36.09 -49.30 15.49
C LEU A 15 34.75 -49.34 16.25
N HIS A 16 34.54 -50.34 17.13
CA HIS A 16 33.30 -50.49 17.90
C HIS A 16 32.99 -49.34 18.87
N PRO A 17 33.92 -48.79 19.67
CA PRO A 17 33.67 -47.66 20.54
C PRO A 17 33.33 -46.37 19.76
N ARG A 18 34.04 -46.11 18.65
CA ARG A 18 33.80 -44.94 17.81
C ARG A 18 32.40 -44.98 17.15
N ALA A 19 31.97 -46.13 16.66
CA ALA A 19 30.63 -46.31 16.09
C ALA A 19 29.51 -46.09 17.13
N ASN A 20 29.73 -46.52 18.40
CA ASN A 20 28.78 -46.32 19.47
C ASN A 20 28.70 -44.83 19.91
N ILE A 21 29.85 -44.14 19.96
CA ILE A 21 29.90 -42.70 20.24
C ILE A 21 29.17 -41.93 19.14
N MET A 22 29.45 -42.24 17.87
CA MET A 22 28.81 -41.60 16.72
C MET A 22 27.27 -41.79 16.72
N LYS A 23 26.77 -43.02 17.01
CA LYS A 23 25.34 -43.29 17.17
C LYS A 23 24.70 -42.47 18.29
N LYS A 24 25.35 -42.40 19.47
CA LYS A 24 24.88 -41.56 20.61
C LYS A 24 24.79 -40.09 20.20
N THR A 25 25.84 -39.56 19.55
CA THR A 25 25.87 -38.16 19.08
C THR A 25 24.75 -37.85 18.10
N ILE A 26 24.53 -38.71 17.09
CA ILE A 26 23.42 -38.58 16.12
C ILE A 26 22.07 -38.59 16.85
N THR A 27 21.88 -39.50 17.83
CA THR A 27 20.61 -39.56 18.59
C THR A 27 20.38 -38.28 19.41
N ILE A 28 21.44 -37.71 20.01
CA ILE A 28 21.33 -36.44 20.76
C ILE A 28 20.96 -35.29 19.80
N ILE A 29 21.67 -35.17 18.67
CA ILE A 29 21.40 -34.15 17.65
C ILE A 29 19.97 -34.29 17.13
N SER A 30 19.51 -35.50 16.82
CA SER A 30 18.12 -35.70 16.36
C SER A 30 17.09 -35.28 17.39
N LYS A 31 17.29 -35.55 18.69
CA LYS A 31 16.42 -35.11 19.76
C LYS A 31 16.39 -33.58 19.88
N ILE A 32 17.54 -32.93 19.75
CA ILE A 32 17.65 -31.46 19.76
C ILE A 32 16.88 -30.89 18.58
N ILE A 33 17.04 -31.41 17.33
CA ILE A 33 16.32 -30.97 16.15
C ILE A 33 14.81 -31.15 16.34
N VAL A 34 14.36 -32.32 16.83
CA VAL A 34 12.94 -32.55 17.11
C VAL A 34 12.40 -31.58 18.15
N GLY A 35 13.15 -31.32 19.21
CA GLY A 35 12.80 -30.34 20.23
C GLY A 35 12.66 -28.92 19.65
N LEU A 36 13.59 -28.50 18.79
CA LEU A 36 13.54 -27.21 18.11
C LEU A 36 12.34 -27.12 17.16
N VAL A 37 12.06 -28.16 16.38
CA VAL A 37 10.89 -28.20 15.50
C VAL A 37 9.58 -28.06 16.31
N ILE A 38 9.45 -28.80 17.43
CA ILE A 38 8.27 -28.68 18.30
C ILE A 38 8.17 -27.26 18.86
N ALA A 39 9.26 -26.65 19.32
CA ALA A 39 9.26 -25.27 19.82
C ALA A 39 8.82 -24.25 18.77
N ILE A 40 9.30 -24.39 17.52
CA ILE A 40 8.89 -23.55 16.39
C ILE A 40 7.40 -23.73 16.10
N LEU A 41 6.90 -24.95 16.05
CA LEU A 41 5.49 -25.21 15.80
C LEU A 41 4.58 -24.64 16.90
N LEU A 42 4.97 -24.78 18.17
CA LEU A 42 4.25 -24.18 19.30
C LEU A 42 4.25 -22.64 19.21
N PHE A 43 5.39 -22.03 18.90
CA PHE A 43 5.50 -20.59 18.68
C PHE A 43 4.56 -20.11 17.57
N LEU A 44 4.57 -20.77 16.42
CA LEU A 44 3.68 -20.43 15.29
C LEU A 44 2.21 -20.59 15.66
N ALA A 45 1.85 -21.65 16.41
CA ALA A 45 0.51 -21.85 16.89
C ALA A 45 0.05 -20.73 17.85
N ILE A 46 0.92 -20.29 18.75
CA ILE A 46 0.65 -19.17 19.67
C ILE A 46 0.45 -17.88 18.87
N VAL A 47 1.35 -17.55 17.93
CA VAL A 47 1.24 -16.36 17.09
C VAL A 47 -0.07 -16.36 16.31
N PHE A 48 -0.45 -17.50 15.73
CA PHE A 48 -1.71 -17.66 15.00
C PHE A 48 -2.93 -17.43 15.90
N LEU A 49 -2.98 -18.04 17.09
CA LEU A 49 -4.08 -17.86 18.04
C LEU A 49 -4.19 -16.41 18.54
N VAL A 50 -3.06 -15.79 18.88
CA VAL A 50 -3.00 -14.37 19.26
C VAL A 50 -3.51 -13.48 18.13
N ASN A 51 -3.14 -13.76 16.88
CA ASN A 51 -3.64 -13.01 15.73
C ASN A 51 -5.17 -13.10 15.60
N ILE A 52 -5.76 -14.29 15.78
CA ILE A 52 -7.23 -14.46 15.73
C ILE A 52 -7.91 -13.67 16.84
N VAL A 53 -7.43 -13.80 18.07
CA VAL A 53 -8.02 -13.11 19.24
C VAL A 53 -7.92 -11.59 19.08
N CYS A 54 -6.72 -11.08 18.75
CA CYS A 54 -6.51 -9.64 18.53
C CYS A 54 -7.38 -9.12 17.38
N SER A 55 -7.45 -9.82 16.24
CA SER A 55 -8.29 -9.40 15.10
C SER A 55 -9.76 -9.30 15.48
N LYS A 56 -10.26 -10.24 16.28
CA LYS A 56 -11.65 -10.21 16.75
C LYS A 56 -11.92 -9.06 17.73
N MET A 57 -10.99 -8.81 18.64
CA MET A 57 -11.07 -7.68 19.58
C MET A 57 -10.99 -6.32 18.86
N GLU A 58 -10.08 -6.19 17.89
CA GLU A 58 -9.90 -4.97 17.09
C GLU A 58 -11.13 -4.70 16.22
N GLN A 59 -11.75 -5.73 15.65
CA GLN A 59 -12.98 -5.58 14.87
C GLN A 59 -14.12 -4.96 15.70
N GLY A 60 -14.21 -5.28 17.00
CA GLY A 60 -15.18 -4.68 17.92
C GLY A 60 -14.88 -3.23 18.31
N LYS A 61 -13.64 -2.75 18.07
CA LYS A 61 -13.21 -1.38 18.35
C LYS A 61 -13.17 -0.50 17.09
N LEU A 62 -13.36 -1.10 15.92
CA LEU A 62 -13.30 -0.38 14.66
C LEU A 62 -14.55 0.50 14.53
N GLU A 63 -14.31 1.81 14.43
CA GLU A 63 -15.36 2.79 14.20
C GLU A 63 -15.65 2.93 12.71
N THR A 64 -16.92 3.11 12.39
CA THR A 64 -17.34 3.40 11.02
C THR A 64 -17.19 4.91 10.76
N TYR A 65 -16.69 5.24 9.60
CA TYR A 65 -16.61 6.60 9.07
C TYR A 65 -16.94 6.57 7.57
N GLY A 66 -17.34 7.73 7.04
CA GLY A 66 -17.78 7.81 5.64
C GLY A 66 -19.10 7.12 5.38
N GLN A 67 -19.36 6.82 4.14
CA GLN A 67 -20.57 6.14 3.66
C GLN A 67 -20.23 4.99 2.72
N SER A 68 -21.07 3.97 2.72
CA SER A 68 -20.90 2.80 1.86
C SER A 68 -21.63 3.01 0.54
N VAL A 69 -20.91 2.87 -0.57
CA VAL A 69 -21.45 2.90 -1.94
C VAL A 69 -21.32 1.48 -2.52
N THR A 70 -22.39 1.00 -3.16
CA THR A 70 -22.32 -0.31 -3.82
C THR A 70 -21.68 -0.16 -5.19
N VAL A 71 -20.54 -0.81 -5.42
CA VAL A 71 -19.76 -0.81 -6.66
C VAL A 71 -19.49 -2.27 -7.02
N ASP A 72 -19.78 -2.68 -8.24
CA ASP A 72 -19.60 -4.07 -8.69
C ASP A 72 -20.16 -5.11 -7.69
N GLY A 73 -21.32 -4.79 -7.08
CA GLY A 73 -22.00 -5.65 -6.10
C GLY A 73 -21.35 -5.72 -4.71
N LYS A 74 -20.30 -4.94 -4.43
CA LYS A 74 -19.54 -4.87 -3.17
C LYS A 74 -19.62 -3.48 -2.56
N LYS A 75 -19.30 -3.36 -1.28
CA LYS A 75 -19.30 -2.09 -0.55
C LYS A 75 -17.96 -1.40 -0.68
N MET A 76 -17.96 -0.21 -1.25
CA MET A 76 -16.83 0.71 -1.27
C MET A 76 -17.10 1.84 -0.29
N ASN A 77 -16.16 2.11 0.62
CA ASN A 77 -16.28 3.22 1.55
C ASN A 77 -15.81 4.52 0.90
N VAL A 78 -16.60 5.57 1.08
CA VAL A 78 -16.30 6.92 0.60
C VAL A 78 -16.48 7.90 1.75
N PHE A 79 -15.45 8.68 2.04
CA PHE A 79 -15.52 9.73 3.05
C PHE A 79 -15.72 11.08 2.35
N ILE A 80 -16.67 11.89 2.84
CA ILE A 80 -16.99 13.22 2.27
C ILE A 80 -16.94 14.25 3.39
N GLN A 81 -16.26 15.38 3.14
CA GLN A 81 -16.18 16.53 4.05
C GLN A 81 -16.14 17.83 3.24
N GLY A 82 -16.78 18.89 3.77
CA GLY A 82 -16.85 20.21 3.13
C GLY A 82 -18.07 20.35 2.20
N GLU A 83 -18.44 21.60 1.93
CA GLU A 83 -19.63 21.98 1.14
C GLU A 83 -19.27 22.97 0.01
N GLY A 84 -18.01 23.04 -0.41
CA GLY A 84 -17.56 23.86 -1.52
C GLY A 84 -18.24 23.48 -2.84
N GLU A 85 -18.38 24.44 -3.74
CA GLU A 85 -18.99 24.22 -5.06
C GLU A 85 -18.17 23.26 -5.94
N GLU A 86 -16.85 23.36 -5.87
CA GLU A 86 -15.94 22.47 -6.60
C GLU A 86 -15.63 21.23 -5.73
N THR A 87 -15.61 20.05 -6.38
CA THR A 87 -15.29 18.78 -5.71
C THR A 87 -13.83 18.39 -5.96
N VAL A 88 -13.13 17.97 -4.90
CA VAL A 88 -11.81 17.33 -4.97
C VAL A 88 -11.95 15.86 -4.58
N VAL A 89 -11.55 14.96 -5.48
CA VAL A 89 -11.53 13.51 -5.25
C VAL A 89 -10.11 13.07 -4.93
N LEU A 90 -9.90 12.50 -3.75
CA LEU A 90 -8.61 12.00 -3.27
C LEU A 90 -8.48 10.49 -3.48
N LEU A 91 -7.40 10.07 -4.13
CA LEU A 91 -7.05 8.67 -4.37
C LEU A 91 -5.76 8.29 -3.63
N PRO A 92 -5.74 7.18 -2.87
CA PRO A 92 -4.61 6.78 -2.04
C PRO A 92 -3.47 6.15 -2.83
N GLY A 93 -2.28 6.14 -2.23
CA GLY A 93 -1.16 5.33 -2.67
C GLY A 93 -1.34 3.85 -2.32
N TYR A 94 -0.58 2.97 -2.99
CA TYR A 94 -0.57 1.54 -2.71
C TYR A 94 -0.29 1.25 -1.22
N GLY A 95 -1.06 0.35 -0.63
CA GLY A 95 -0.86 -0.11 0.73
C GLY A 95 -1.29 0.88 1.82
N THR A 96 -1.87 2.03 1.48
CA THR A 96 -2.46 2.96 2.46
C THR A 96 -3.63 2.30 3.17
N ALA A 97 -3.41 1.86 4.42
CA ALA A 97 -4.35 1.01 5.14
C ALA A 97 -5.69 1.68 5.47
N ALA A 98 -5.70 3.01 5.63
CA ALA A 98 -6.85 3.81 6.06
C ALA A 98 -6.85 5.16 5.33
N PRO A 99 -7.19 5.22 4.03
CA PRO A 99 -7.04 6.42 3.21
C PRO A 99 -7.69 7.68 3.79
N ALA A 100 -8.94 7.61 4.22
CA ALA A 100 -9.65 8.78 4.74
C ALA A 100 -9.01 9.32 6.04
N LEU A 101 -8.47 8.44 6.89
CA LEU A 101 -7.79 8.86 8.11
C LEU A 101 -6.36 9.36 7.80
N ASP A 102 -5.71 8.78 6.81
CA ASP A 102 -4.36 9.17 6.41
C ASP A 102 -4.33 10.53 5.72
N PHE A 103 -5.34 10.83 4.91
CA PHE A 103 -5.51 12.15 4.29
C PHE A 103 -6.12 13.22 5.22
N LYS A 104 -6.42 12.88 6.49
CA LYS A 104 -7.18 13.79 7.37
C LYS A 104 -6.64 15.23 7.39
N LEU A 105 -5.33 15.42 7.51
CA LEU A 105 -4.73 16.76 7.53
C LEU A 105 -4.95 17.52 6.22
N LEU A 106 -4.83 16.83 5.10
CA LEU A 106 -5.09 17.41 3.79
C LEU A 106 -6.58 17.73 3.59
N VAL A 107 -7.45 16.81 4.04
CA VAL A 107 -8.91 17.00 4.00
C VAL A 107 -9.33 18.21 4.85
N ASP A 108 -8.77 18.35 6.05
CA ASP A 108 -9.08 19.48 6.95
C ASP A 108 -8.67 20.83 6.33
N GLU A 109 -7.55 20.88 5.57
CA GLU A 109 -7.10 22.09 4.87
C GLU A 109 -7.90 22.36 3.58
N LEU A 110 -8.38 21.33 2.87
CA LEU A 110 -9.18 21.47 1.65
C LEU A 110 -10.65 21.79 1.91
N SER A 111 -11.25 21.17 2.93
CA SER A 111 -12.71 21.19 3.16
C SER A 111 -13.33 22.56 3.43
N PRO A 112 -12.59 23.61 3.89
CA PRO A 112 -13.13 24.96 3.94
C PRO A 112 -13.45 25.58 2.57
N PHE A 113 -12.90 25.02 1.48
CA PHE A 113 -12.98 25.58 0.13
C PHE A 113 -13.64 24.66 -0.88
N TYR A 114 -13.57 23.34 -0.66
CA TYR A 114 -13.99 22.29 -1.58
C TYR A 114 -14.90 21.28 -0.89
N LYS A 115 -15.73 20.61 -1.67
CA LYS A 115 -16.30 19.33 -1.29
C LYS A 115 -15.22 18.25 -1.50
N VAL A 116 -14.68 17.72 -0.44
CA VAL A 116 -13.59 16.71 -0.47
C VAL A 116 -14.17 15.31 -0.38
N VAL A 117 -13.80 14.46 -1.33
CA VAL A 117 -14.27 13.08 -1.44
C VAL A 117 -13.05 12.15 -1.42
N VAL A 118 -12.89 11.36 -0.39
CA VAL A 118 -11.83 10.35 -0.31
C VAL A 118 -12.40 8.99 -0.68
N ILE A 119 -11.89 8.41 -1.76
CA ILE A 119 -12.25 7.04 -2.16
C ILE A 119 -11.32 6.06 -1.43
N GLU A 120 -11.91 5.05 -0.82
CA GLU A 120 -11.20 3.88 -0.32
C GLU A 120 -11.41 2.70 -1.28
N PRO A 121 -10.49 2.43 -2.22
CA PRO A 121 -10.64 1.33 -3.18
C PRO A 121 -10.81 -0.03 -2.49
N PHE A 122 -11.26 -1.05 -3.20
CA PHE A 122 -11.40 -2.38 -2.62
C PHE A 122 -10.09 -2.89 -2.01
N GLY A 123 -10.16 -3.33 -0.75
CA GLY A 123 -9.00 -3.74 0.05
C GLY A 123 -8.37 -2.62 0.88
N TYR A 124 -8.93 -1.41 0.85
CA TYR A 124 -8.47 -0.25 1.61
C TYR A 124 -9.53 0.19 2.62
N GLY A 125 -9.10 0.78 3.73
CA GLY A 125 -9.99 1.36 4.74
C GLY A 125 -11.08 0.41 5.21
N LEU A 126 -12.31 0.86 5.07
CA LEU A 126 -13.52 0.09 5.43
C LEU A 126 -14.15 -0.65 4.24
N SER A 127 -13.60 -0.51 3.04
CA SER A 127 -14.11 -1.18 1.84
C SER A 127 -13.99 -2.70 1.91
N ASP A 128 -14.85 -3.37 1.14
CA ASP A 128 -14.81 -4.82 0.95
C ASP A 128 -13.53 -5.26 0.22
N LEU A 129 -13.25 -6.55 0.24
CA LEU A 129 -12.22 -7.17 -0.57
C LEU A 129 -12.78 -7.56 -1.93
N THR A 130 -11.91 -7.56 -2.96
CA THR A 130 -12.25 -8.10 -4.27
C THR A 130 -11.19 -9.09 -4.74
N GLU A 131 -11.63 -10.07 -5.51
CA GLU A 131 -10.76 -11.01 -6.24
C GLU A 131 -10.61 -10.62 -7.72
N LYS A 132 -11.33 -9.57 -8.14
CA LYS A 132 -11.19 -9.01 -9.50
C LYS A 132 -9.76 -8.51 -9.69
N GLU A 133 -9.21 -8.74 -10.88
CA GLU A 133 -7.86 -8.28 -11.21
C GLU A 133 -7.71 -6.78 -10.95
N ARG A 134 -6.64 -6.40 -10.28
CA ARG A 134 -6.36 -5.00 -9.94
C ARG A 134 -5.61 -4.29 -11.08
N SER A 135 -6.05 -4.52 -12.32
CA SER A 135 -5.61 -3.71 -13.44
C SER A 135 -6.05 -2.26 -13.26
N THR A 136 -5.29 -1.32 -13.84
CA THR A 136 -5.64 0.11 -13.84
C THR A 136 -7.05 0.31 -14.37
N GLU A 137 -7.44 -0.37 -15.44
CA GLU A 137 -8.78 -0.29 -16.04
C GLU A 137 -9.89 -0.65 -15.03
N ASN A 138 -9.72 -1.75 -14.28
CA ASN A 138 -10.71 -2.20 -13.30
C ASN A 138 -10.81 -1.21 -12.13
N ILE A 139 -9.65 -0.74 -11.60
CA ILE A 139 -9.60 0.23 -10.50
C ILE A 139 -10.27 1.54 -10.91
N VAL A 140 -9.93 2.06 -12.07
CA VAL A 140 -10.50 3.30 -12.64
C VAL A 140 -12.00 3.17 -12.86
N SER A 141 -12.48 2.05 -13.42
CA SER A 141 -13.90 1.79 -13.62
C SER A 141 -14.68 1.72 -12.30
N GLU A 142 -14.11 1.11 -11.26
CA GLU A 142 -14.72 1.03 -9.93
C GLU A 142 -14.82 2.41 -9.26
N ILE A 143 -13.77 3.23 -9.37
CA ILE A 143 -13.78 4.61 -8.87
C ILE A 143 -14.85 5.45 -9.61
N HIS A 144 -14.90 5.33 -10.92
CA HIS A 144 -15.89 6.01 -11.73
C HIS A 144 -17.33 5.60 -11.34
N GLU A 145 -17.61 4.30 -11.20
CA GLU A 145 -18.92 3.82 -10.74
C GLU A 145 -19.29 4.40 -9.36
N ALA A 146 -18.33 4.47 -8.43
CA ALA A 146 -18.58 5.05 -7.11
C ALA A 146 -18.99 6.53 -7.21
N LEU A 147 -18.29 7.33 -8.03
CA LEU A 147 -18.59 8.75 -8.22
C LEU A 147 -19.92 8.96 -8.92
N GLN A 148 -20.25 8.16 -9.94
CA GLN A 148 -21.56 8.21 -10.63
C GLN A 148 -22.72 7.91 -9.68
N ARG A 149 -22.58 6.92 -8.80
CA ARG A 149 -23.60 6.59 -7.79
C ARG A 149 -23.78 7.66 -6.72
N LEU A 150 -22.78 8.51 -6.52
CA LEU A 150 -22.81 9.66 -5.62
C LEU A 150 -23.28 10.95 -6.34
N HIS A 151 -23.61 10.86 -7.63
CA HIS A 151 -23.97 12.00 -8.48
C HIS A 151 -22.89 13.09 -8.49
N ILE A 152 -21.61 12.66 -8.53
CA ILE A 152 -20.44 13.54 -8.64
C ILE A 152 -19.98 13.48 -10.10
N GLU A 153 -20.32 14.52 -10.87
CA GLU A 153 -20.17 14.51 -12.33
C GLU A 153 -18.89 15.22 -12.79
N ARG A 154 -18.43 16.22 -12.04
CA ARG A 154 -17.22 16.98 -12.38
C ARG A 154 -16.40 17.30 -11.14
N TYR A 155 -15.10 17.06 -11.22
CA TYR A 155 -14.20 17.15 -10.06
C TYR A 155 -12.75 17.34 -10.46
N ILE A 156 -11.96 17.83 -9.51
CA ILE A 156 -10.50 17.81 -9.52
C ILE A 156 -10.07 16.46 -8.97
N LEU A 157 -9.25 15.75 -9.71
CA LEU A 157 -8.71 14.45 -9.27
C LEU A 157 -7.34 14.63 -8.65
N MET A 158 -7.16 14.19 -7.39
CA MET A 158 -5.91 14.33 -6.65
C MET A 158 -5.41 12.94 -6.24
N GLY A 159 -4.25 12.54 -6.76
CA GLY A 159 -3.71 11.19 -6.59
C GLY A 159 -2.36 11.16 -5.90
N HIS A 160 -2.22 10.28 -4.87
CA HIS A 160 -0.95 10.01 -4.21
C HIS A 160 -0.27 8.78 -4.79
N SER A 161 1.07 8.84 -4.98
CA SER A 161 1.88 7.67 -5.34
C SER A 161 1.33 6.95 -6.60
N ILE A 162 1.06 5.65 -6.54
CA ILE A 162 0.53 4.83 -7.65
C ILE A 162 -0.75 5.44 -8.28
N SER A 163 -1.51 6.24 -7.52
CA SER A 163 -2.70 6.91 -8.06
C SER A 163 -2.40 8.00 -9.09
N GLY A 164 -1.13 8.35 -9.29
CA GLY A 164 -0.70 9.09 -10.48
C GLY A 164 -0.96 8.32 -11.77
N LEU A 165 -0.73 7.00 -11.73
CA LEU A 165 -1.00 6.10 -12.86
C LEU A 165 -2.50 5.92 -13.09
N TYR A 166 -3.26 5.71 -12.01
CA TYR A 166 -4.72 5.59 -12.07
C TYR A 166 -5.37 6.89 -12.54
N GLY A 167 -4.89 8.03 -12.04
CA GLY A 167 -5.35 9.35 -12.46
C GLY A 167 -5.07 9.63 -13.93
N LEU A 168 -3.89 9.26 -14.43
CA LEU A 168 -3.54 9.40 -15.84
C LEU A 168 -4.46 8.58 -16.76
N ASP A 169 -4.76 7.33 -16.42
CA ASP A 169 -5.73 6.52 -17.17
C ASP A 169 -7.14 7.11 -17.07
N TYR A 170 -7.51 7.55 -15.86
CA TYR A 170 -8.82 8.13 -15.58
C TYR A 170 -9.10 9.37 -16.44
N VAL A 171 -8.17 10.32 -16.50
CA VAL A 171 -8.36 11.57 -17.28
C VAL A 171 -8.42 11.30 -18.79
N ASN A 172 -7.72 10.26 -19.26
CA ASN A 172 -7.79 9.86 -20.67
C ASN A 172 -9.11 9.15 -20.99
N LYS A 173 -9.68 8.40 -20.05
CA LYS A 173 -10.93 7.65 -20.24
C LYS A 173 -12.19 8.51 -20.03
N TYR A 174 -12.15 9.45 -19.08
CA TYR A 174 -13.27 10.32 -18.69
C TYR A 174 -12.88 11.81 -18.74
N PRO A 175 -12.45 12.34 -19.90
CA PRO A 175 -11.86 13.69 -19.99
C PRO A 175 -12.84 14.82 -19.69
N ASN A 176 -14.15 14.57 -19.77
CA ASN A 176 -15.18 15.60 -19.51
C ASN A 176 -15.55 15.71 -18.02
N GLU A 177 -15.14 14.74 -17.20
CA GLU A 177 -15.47 14.70 -15.78
C GLU A 177 -14.38 15.32 -14.92
N VAL A 178 -13.11 15.29 -15.39
CA VAL A 178 -11.96 15.80 -14.64
C VAL A 178 -11.63 17.22 -15.08
N SER A 179 -11.74 18.18 -14.16
CA SER A 179 -11.42 19.58 -14.41
C SER A 179 -9.94 19.92 -14.23
N ALA A 180 -9.23 19.18 -13.39
CA ALA A 180 -7.78 19.30 -13.20
C ALA A 180 -7.24 18.03 -12.56
N PHE A 181 -5.93 17.77 -12.72
CA PHE A 181 -5.23 16.70 -12.00
C PHE A 181 -4.17 17.27 -11.06
N VAL A 182 -4.10 16.72 -9.85
CA VAL A 182 -3.11 17.07 -8.83
C VAL A 182 -2.36 15.81 -8.40
N GLY A 183 -1.06 15.77 -8.62
CA GLY A 183 -0.21 14.67 -8.17
C GLY A 183 0.46 14.97 -6.83
N LEU A 184 0.29 14.09 -5.85
CA LEU A 184 0.93 14.16 -4.53
C LEU A 184 2.04 13.11 -4.48
N ASP A 185 3.25 13.49 -4.80
CA ASP A 185 4.40 12.60 -5.02
C ASP A 185 4.02 11.36 -5.82
N SER A 186 3.23 11.61 -6.86
CA SER A 186 2.53 10.60 -7.65
C SER A 186 3.45 9.93 -8.66
N SER A 187 3.22 8.66 -8.94
CA SER A 187 3.99 7.90 -9.92
C SER A 187 3.75 8.41 -11.34
N VAL A 188 4.79 8.35 -12.16
CA VAL A 188 4.73 8.56 -13.62
C VAL A 188 5.07 7.26 -14.35
N PRO A 189 4.47 6.97 -15.52
CA PRO A 189 4.57 5.67 -16.19
C PRO A 189 5.99 5.21 -16.51
N THR A 190 6.88 6.17 -16.79
CA THR A 190 8.27 5.93 -17.20
C THR A 190 9.22 5.53 -16.08
N ILE A 191 8.76 5.62 -14.82
CA ILE A 191 9.48 5.17 -13.63
C ILE A 191 8.69 4.02 -13.02
N SER A 192 8.85 2.83 -13.63
CA SER A 192 8.10 1.64 -13.24
C SER A 192 8.77 0.89 -12.09
N GLU A 193 7.93 0.32 -11.24
CA GLU A 193 8.34 -0.66 -10.25
C GLU A 193 8.82 -1.96 -10.91
N LYS A 194 9.68 -2.69 -10.20
CA LYS A 194 10.09 -4.03 -10.65
C LYS A 194 8.94 -5.01 -10.47
N LYS A 195 8.84 -5.97 -11.39
CA LYS A 195 7.89 -7.07 -11.25
C LYS A 195 8.14 -7.84 -9.95
N ILE A 196 7.10 -7.99 -9.15
CA ILE A 196 7.15 -8.79 -7.92
C ILE A 196 7.03 -10.27 -8.28
N GLU A 197 7.95 -11.09 -7.78
CA GLU A 197 7.92 -12.54 -7.99
C GLU A 197 6.74 -13.17 -7.24
N SER A 198 6.06 -14.14 -7.87
CA SER A 198 4.90 -14.83 -7.27
C SER A 198 5.24 -15.55 -5.96
N SER A 199 6.51 -15.93 -5.76
CA SER A 199 7.01 -16.48 -4.48
C SER A 199 6.93 -15.47 -3.34
N ILE A 200 7.19 -14.19 -3.61
CA ILE A 200 7.06 -13.09 -2.62
C ILE A 200 5.58 -12.91 -2.27
N ILE A 201 4.69 -12.85 -3.26
CA ILE A 201 3.24 -12.75 -3.03
C ILE A 201 2.74 -13.92 -2.16
N THR A 202 3.17 -15.14 -2.47
CA THR A 202 2.82 -16.34 -1.68
C THR A 202 3.35 -16.22 -0.24
N THR A 203 4.57 -15.74 -0.06
CA THR A 203 5.16 -15.53 1.27
C THR A 203 4.37 -14.50 2.07
N LEU A 204 4.00 -13.36 1.47
CA LEU A 204 3.19 -12.33 2.13
C LEU A 204 1.79 -12.85 2.53
N LYS A 205 1.15 -13.67 1.67
CA LYS A 205 -0.11 -14.38 2.01
C LYS A 205 0.07 -15.28 3.24
N LEU A 206 1.17 -16.03 3.31
CA LEU A 206 1.46 -16.90 4.45
C LEU A 206 1.74 -16.10 5.72
N LEU A 207 2.52 -15.02 5.65
CA LEU A 207 2.78 -14.11 6.78
C LEU A 207 1.48 -13.52 7.33
N LYS A 208 0.55 -13.10 6.46
CA LYS A 208 -0.76 -12.62 6.87
C LYS A 208 -1.57 -13.70 7.58
N LYS A 209 -1.71 -14.87 6.95
CA LYS A 209 -2.52 -15.99 7.49
C LYS A 209 -1.97 -16.54 8.80
N SER A 210 -0.65 -16.64 8.95
CA SER A 210 -0.01 -17.15 10.18
C SER A 210 -0.02 -16.14 11.34
N GLY A 211 -0.31 -14.87 11.10
CA GLY A 211 -0.20 -13.79 12.09
C GLY A 211 1.21 -13.21 12.23
N LEU A 212 2.22 -13.74 11.51
CA LEU A 212 3.58 -13.23 11.55
C LEU A 212 3.67 -11.79 11.04
N ALA A 213 2.83 -11.39 10.08
CA ALA A 213 2.72 -10.01 9.63
C ALA A 213 2.32 -9.06 10.79
N ARG A 214 1.36 -9.46 11.63
CA ARG A 214 0.99 -8.71 12.84
C ARG A 214 2.13 -8.61 13.83
N LEU A 215 2.84 -9.72 14.06
CA LEU A 215 3.99 -9.75 14.95
C LEU A 215 5.09 -8.80 14.43
N GLN A 216 5.37 -8.82 13.12
CA GLN A 216 6.32 -7.89 12.49
C GLN A 216 5.94 -6.43 12.76
N VAL A 217 4.67 -6.05 12.53
CA VAL A 217 4.20 -4.67 12.80
C VAL A 217 4.33 -4.30 14.27
N LYS A 218 4.07 -5.24 15.19
CA LYS A 218 4.20 -4.99 16.64
C LYS A 218 5.65 -4.84 17.11
N LEU A 219 6.61 -5.42 16.40
CA LEU A 219 8.03 -5.31 16.68
C LEU A 219 8.72 -4.16 15.94
N SER A 220 8.03 -3.53 14.98
CA SER A 220 8.51 -2.36 14.25
C SER A 220 8.12 -1.07 14.98
N ASP A 221 8.84 0.01 14.67
CA ASP A 221 8.43 1.34 15.11
C ASP A 221 7.04 1.70 14.61
N ASP A 222 6.32 2.45 15.42
CA ASP A 222 4.99 2.93 15.06
C ASP A 222 5.09 4.07 14.04
N PRO A 223 4.67 3.87 12.78
CA PRO A 223 4.82 4.89 11.74
C PRO A 223 3.90 6.10 11.96
N TYR A 224 2.94 5.99 12.87
CA TYR A 224 2.00 7.07 13.20
C TYR A 224 2.38 7.85 14.46
N ALA A 225 3.38 7.39 15.24
CA ALA A 225 3.73 7.96 16.55
C ALA A 225 4.02 9.46 16.49
N VAL A 226 4.83 9.87 15.49
CA VAL A 226 5.28 11.28 15.34
C VAL A 226 4.33 12.13 14.49
N LEU A 227 3.27 11.54 13.92
CA LEU A 227 2.33 12.28 13.09
C LEU A 227 1.36 13.10 13.97
N PRO A 228 0.95 14.29 13.51
CA PRO A 228 0.10 15.22 14.27
C PRO A 228 -1.39 14.83 14.22
N TYR A 229 -1.68 13.52 14.30
CA TYR A 229 -3.04 13.02 14.43
C TYR A 229 -3.44 12.83 15.89
N GLU A 230 -4.73 12.94 16.17
CA GLU A 230 -5.29 12.57 17.47
C GLU A 230 -5.02 11.07 17.78
N GLU A 231 -4.82 10.74 19.05
CA GLU A 231 -4.51 9.35 19.45
C GLU A 231 -5.60 8.36 19.05
N LYS A 232 -6.86 8.78 19.07
CA LYS A 232 -7.99 7.99 18.58
C LYS A 232 -7.86 7.66 17.09
N THR A 233 -7.49 8.63 16.27
CA THR A 233 -7.23 8.45 14.82
C THR A 233 -6.06 7.48 14.62
N LYS A 234 -4.96 7.64 15.35
CA LYS A 234 -3.80 6.73 15.28
C LYS A 234 -4.18 5.29 15.67
N GLU A 235 -5.03 5.11 16.69
CA GLU A 235 -5.52 3.77 17.07
C GLU A 235 -6.33 3.13 15.94
N GLN A 236 -7.25 3.87 15.31
CA GLN A 236 -8.05 3.38 14.18
C GLN A 236 -7.16 3.03 12.98
N MET A 237 -6.15 3.86 12.65
CA MET A 237 -5.18 3.58 11.60
C MET A 237 -4.39 2.30 11.86
N LYS A 238 -3.97 2.03 13.11
CA LYS A 238 -3.28 0.79 13.51
C LYS A 238 -4.19 -0.44 13.33
N ILE A 239 -5.44 -0.35 13.75
CA ILE A 239 -6.43 -1.42 13.57
C ILE A 239 -6.61 -1.72 12.08
N LEU A 240 -6.81 -0.68 11.26
CA LEU A 240 -6.96 -0.81 9.81
C LEU A 240 -5.68 -1.33 9.13
N LYS A 241 -4.50 -0.96 9.63
CA LYS A 241 -3.23 -1.54 9.16
C LYS A 241 -3.20 -3.05 9.39
N HIS A 242 -3.57 -3.53 10.56
CA HIS A 242 -3.64 -4.97 10.84
C HIS A 242 -4.72 -5.67 10.00
N LYS A 243 -5.86 -5.02 9.77
CA LYS A 243 -6.95 -5.54 8.92
C LYS A 243 -6.49 -5.65 7.46
N ASN A 244 -5.93 -4.57 6.90
CA ASN A 244 -5.78 -4.40 5.44
C ASN A 244 -4.43 -4.84 4.89
N MET A 245 -3.33 -4.75 5.65
CA MET A 245 -1.99 -5.13 5.18
C MET A 245 -1.96 -6.55 4.61
N TYR A 246 -1.46 -6.69 3.39
CA TYR A 246 -1.35 -7.97 2.67
C TYR A 246 -2.67 -8.72 2.49
N ASN A 247 -3.80 -8.02 2.37
CA ASN A 247 -5.05 -8.65 1.99
C ASN A 247 -5.06 -9.05 0.51
N THR A 248 -6.06 -9.84 0.10
CA THR A 248 -6.12 -10.39 -1.26
C THR A 248 -6.14 -9.31 -2.34
N SER A 249 -6.87 -8.21 -2.13
CA SER A 249 -6.96 -7.11 -3.09
C SER A 249 -5.62 -6.39 -3.25
N GLN A 250 -4.96 -6.02 -2.14
CA GLN A 250 -3.65 -5.36 -2.17
C GLN A 250 -2.56 -6.26 -2.78
N LEU A 251 -2.57 -7.57 -2.48
CA LEU A 251 -1.60 -8.48 -3.07
C LEU A 251 -1.82 -8.68 -4.57
N ASN A 252 -3.07 -8.69 -5.03
CA ASN A 252 -3.39 -8.72 -6.45
C ASN A 252 -2.94 -7.42 -7.14
N GLU A 253 -3.15 -6.26 -6.51
CA GLU A 253 -2.66 -4.97 -7.00
C GLU A 253 -1.13 -4.94 -7.13
N ALA A 254 -0.40 -5.46 -6.13
CA ALA A 254 1.06 -5.59 -6.19
C ALA A 254 1.52 -6.50 -7.33
N GLU A 255 0.80 -7.60 -7.58
CA GLU A 255 1.11 -8.55 -8.64
C GLU A 255 0.90 -7.95 -10.04
N THR A 256 -0.14 -7.11 -10.21
CA THR A 256 -0.47 -6.47 -11.48
C THR A 256 0.27 -5.14 -11.71
N MET A 257 0.85 -4.55 -10.68
CA MET A 257 1.46 -3.21 -10.72
C MET A 257 2.43 -3.01 -11.89
N TYR A 258 3.34 -3.95 -12.12
CA TYR A 258 4.29 -3.86 -13.25
C TYR A 258 3.57 -3.82 -14.61
N ALA A 259 2.51 -4.63 -14.79
CA ALA A 259 1.73 -4.65 -16.03
C ALA A 259 0.96 -3.32 -16.20
N ASN A 260 0.45 -2.75 -15.11
CA ASN A 260 -0.21 -1.45 -15.11
C ASN A 260 0.74 -0.32 -15.56
N PHE A 261 1.98 -0.28 -15.05
CA PHE A 261 2.99 0.67 -15.52
C PHE A 261 3.30 0.50 -17.01
N LYS A 262 3.44 -0.74 -17.47
CA LYS A 262 3.71 -1.03 -18.89
C LYS A 262 2.56 -0.62 -19.80
N ALA A 263 1.32 -0.82 -19.38
CA ALA A 263 0.15 -0.40 -20.14
C ALA A 263 0.06 1.12 -20.29
N ALA A 264 0.53 1.87 -19.31
CA ALA A 264 0.52 3.34 -19.29
C ALA A 264 1.79 3.98 -19.90
N GLU A 265 2.83 3.22 -20.30
CA GLU A 265 4.17 3.72 -20.65
C GLU A 265 4.16 4.88 -21.67
N ASN A 266 3.19 4.90 -22.58
CA ASN A 266 3.05 5.91 -23.63
C ASN A 266 1.90 6.89 -23.38
N LEU A 267 1.21 6.83 -22.23
CA LEU A 267 0.15 7.75 -21.89
C LEU A 267 0.74 9.07 -21.39
N LEU A 268 0.11 10.17 -21.80
CA LEU A 268 0.36 11.52 -21.32
C LEU A 268 -0.97 12.13 -20.82
N PHE A 269 -0.88 13.13 -19.97
CA PHE A 269 -2.03 13.93 -19.60
C PHE A 269 -2.60 14.66 -20.82
N PRO A 270 -3.95 14.74 -20.98
CA PRO A 270 -4.55 15.53 -22.04
C PRO A 270 -4.12 17.00 -21.95
N LYS A 271 -3.81 17.61 -23.10
CA LYS A 271 -3.27 18.98 -23.17
C LYS A 271 -4.18 20.05 -22.58
N ASN A 272 -5.50 19.80 -22.62
CA ASN A 272 -6.55 20.73 -22.19
C ASN A 272 -6.92 20.62 -20.72
N ILE A 273 -6.23 19.81 -19.93
CA ILE A 273 -6.45 19.67 -18.50
C ILE A 273 -5.30 20.33 -17.74
N PRO A 274 -5.57 21.24 -16.78
CA PRO A 274 -4.57 21.74 -15.85
C PRO A 274 -3.99 20.61 -14.99
N VAL A 275 -2.66 20.59 -14.86
CA VAL A 275 -1.95 19.54 -14.11
C VAL A 275 -0.89 20.17 -13.21
N ILE A 276 -0.96 19.88 -11.91
CA ILE A 276 0.09 20.27 -10.97
C ILE A 276 0.60 19.05 -10.22
N PHE A 277 1.93 18.96 -10.10
CA PHE A 277 2.60 17.94 -9.30
C PHE A 277 3.30 18.57 -8.11
N PHE A 278 3.02 18.06 -6.93
CA PHE A 278 3.75 18.33 -5.68
C PHE A 278 4.61 17.10 -5.39
N ILE A 279 5.91 17.20 -5.56
CA ILE A 279 6.82 16.04 -5.49
C ILE A 279 8.00 16.29 -4.56
N GLN A 280 8.62 15.21 -4.09
CA GLN A 280 9.85 15.29 -3.32
C GLN A 280 10.98 15.96 -4.13
N ALA A 281 11.70 16.89 -3.50
CA ALA A 281 12.87 17.54 -4.08
C ALA A 281 14.02 16.53 -4.30
N ASN A 282 14.19 15.61 -3.35
CA ASN A 282 15.25 14.60 -3.31
C ASN A 282 14.68 13.19 -3.29
N TYR A 283 14.14 12.72 -4.45
CA TYR A 283 13.63 11.37 -4.56
C TYR A 283 14.78 10.33 -4.52
N PRO A 284 14.76 9.38 -3.57
CA PRO A 284 15.93 8.56 -3.27
C PRO A 284 16.23 7.46 -4.30
N VAL A 285 15.30 7.18 -5.21
CA VAL A 285 15.40 6.03 -6.13
C VAL A 285 16.02 6.43 -7.47
N THR A 286 15.79 7.66 -7.96
CA THR A 286 16.28 8.11 -9.27
C THR A 286 16.29 9.63 -9.38
N ASP A 287 17.29 10.17 -10.07
CA ASP A 287 17.38 11.58 -10.48
C ASP A 287 16.41 11.95 -11.62
N ARG A 288 15.78 10.95 -12.25
CA ARG A 288 14.77 11.15 -13.30
C ARG A 288 13.41 11.63 -12.77
N TRP A 289 13.18 11.63 -11.45
CA TRP A 289 11.87 11.93 -10.84
C TRP A 289 11.29 13.26 -11.33
N ILE A 290 12.00 14.35 -11.14
CA ILE A 290 11.58 15.68 -11.58
C ILE A 290 11.50 15.80 -13.13
N PRO A 291 12.51 15.36 -13.90
CA PRO A 291 12.42 15.40 -15.37
C PRO A 291 11.22 14.66 -15.97
N GLU A 292 10.90 13.48 -15.47
CA GLU A 292 9.78 12.69 -16.00
C GLU A 292 8.41 13.31 -15.64
N HIS A 293 8.27 13.95 -14.48
CA HIS A 293 7.06 14.72 -14.15
C HIS A 293 6.90 15.95 -15.07
N LYS A 294 7.98 16.68 -15.33
CA LYS A 294 7.95 17.80 -16.29
C LYS A 294 7.54 17.36 -17.69
N LYS A 295 8.02 16.19 -18.13
CA LYS A 295 7.66 15.62 -19.43
C LYS A 295 6.16 15.29 -19.52
N GLN A 296 5.54 14.83 -18.44
CA GLN A 296 4.10 14.52 -18.41
C GLN A 296 3.20 15.73 -18.66
N ILE A 297 3.69 16.94 -18.41
CA ILE A 297 2.94 18.19 -18.54
C ILE A 297 3.54 19.16 -19.57
N GLU A 298 4.52 18.71 -20.39
CA GLU A 298 5.22 19.54 -21.36
C GLU A 298 4.27 20.24 -22.33
N ASP A 299 3.21 19.55 -22.72
CA ASP A 299 2.19 20.04 -23.65
C ASP A 299 0.90 20.55 -22.95
N SER A 300 0.83 20.56 -21.63
CA SER A 300 -0.36 21.00 -20.89
C SER A 300 -0.59 22.49 -21.07
N VAL A 301 -1.86 22.92 -21.26
CA VAL A 301 -2.25 24.34 -21.31
C VAL A 301 -1.89 25.08 -20.02
N HIS A 302 -1.90 24.38 -18.90
CA HIS A 302 -1.49 24.90 -17.60
C HIS A 302 -0.85 23.77 -16.79
N GLY A 303 0.47 23.70 -16.79
CA GLY A 303 1.24 22.63 -16.14
C GLY A 303 2.28 23.19 -15.16
N LYS A 304 2.36 22.64 -13.94
CA LYS A 304 3.32 23.06 -12.91
C LYS A 304 3.91 21.87 -12.16
N VAL A 305 5.21 21.89 -11.89
CA VAL A 305 5.88 20.95 -10.98
C VAL A 305 6.46 21.74 -9.84
N MET A 306 6.07 21.41 -8.61
CA MET A 306 6.57 22.01 -7.39
C MET A 306 7.26 20.95 -6.54
N THR A 307 8.42 21.28 -6.00
CA THR A 307 9.23 20.38 -5.18
C THR A 307 9.19 20.80 -3.72
N PHE A 308 9.07 19.82 -2.83
CA PHE A 308 9.10 20.01 -1.38
C PHE A 308 10.16 19.13 -0.73
N GLU A 309 10.82 19.65 0.28
CA GLU A 309 11.59 18.83 1.21
C GLU A 309 10.62 18.01 2.09
N GLY A 310 10.82 16.71 2.14
CA GLY A 310 9.97 15.80 2.90
C GLY A 310 10.10 14.36 2.41
N ASP A 311 9.30 13.48 3.01
CA ASP A 311 9.18 12.09 2.61
C ASP A 311 8.08 11.89 1.55
N HIS A 312 7.87 10.65 1.14
CA HIS A 312 6.85 10.26 0.15
C HIS A 312 5.41 10.69 0.51
N TYR A 313 5.14 10.95 1.78
CA TYR A 313 3.82 11.33 2.28
C TYR A 313 3.75 12.85 2.53
N LEU A 314 4.12 13.66 1.54
CA LEU A 314 4.17 15.14 1.64
C LEU A 314 2.90 15.74 2.26
N TYR A 315 1.74 15.22 1.95
CA TYR A 315 0.45 15.68 2.47
C TYR A 315 0.28 15.53 4.00
N ARG A 316 1.11 14.72 4.67
CA ARG A 316 1.09 14.59 6.13
C ARG A 316 1.79 15.74 6.85
N THR A 317 2.76 16.36 6.18
CA THR A 317 3.60 17.41 6.78
C THR A 317 3.48 18.76 6.08
N LYS A 318 3.00 18.77 4.82
CA LYS A 318 2.92 19.94 3.94
C LYS A 318 1.49 20.23 3.47
N ALA A 319 0.46 19.70 4.15
CA ALA A 319 -0.94 19.85 3.74
C ALA A 319 -1.31 21.31 3.44
N LYS A 320 -1.01 22.22 4.37
CA LYS A 320 -1.32 23.65 4.22
C LYS A 320 -0.61 24.26 3.01
N GLU A 321 0.69 24.04 2.88
CA GLU A 321 1.49 24.57 1.77
C GLU A 321 0.98 24.03 0.41
N ILE A 322 0.62 22.73 0.36
CA ILE A 322 0.04 22.09 -0.83
C ILE A 322 -1.29 22.77 -1.21
N VAL A 323 -2.19 22.96 -0.23
CA VAL A 323 -3.52 23.54 -0.49
C VAL A 323 -3.42 25.01 -0.91
N GLU A 324 -2.55 25.81 -0.27
CA GLU A 324 -2.31 27.19 -0.65
C GLU A 324 -1.82 27.31 -2.09
N ASN A 325 -0.78 26.56 -2.46
CA ASN A 325 -0.23 26.56 -3.84
C ASN A 325 -1.20 25.97 -4.87
N PHE A 326 -1.94 24.92 -4.52
CA PHE A 326 -2.97 24.37 -5.37
C PHE A 326 -4.06 25.38 -5.68
N ARG A 327 -4.56 26.11 -4.67
CA ARG A 327 -5.57 27.15 -4.85
C ARG A 327 -5.07 28.33 -5.66
N GLU A 328 -3.81 28.70 -5.52
CA GLU A 328 -3.20 29.74 -6.36
C GLU A 328 -3.14 29.28 -7.82
N PHE A 329 -2.64 28.08 -8.08
CA PHE A 329 -2.60 27.45 -9.39
C PHE A 329 -3.96 27.43 -10.09
N MET A 330 -5.04 27.07 -9.36
CA MET A 330 -6.40 27.04 -9.92
C MET A 330 -6.99 28.43 -10.20
N LYS A 331 -6.46 29.50 -9.60
CA LYS A 331 -6.87 30.90 -9.87
C LYS A 331 -6.20 31.47 -11.13
N GLU A 332 -4.97 31.04 -11.43
CA GLU A 332 -4.23 31.48 -12.61
C GLU A 332 -4.89 31.00 -13.91
N GLU A 333 -5.80 30.03 -13.83
CA GLU A 333 -6.56 29.45 -14.96
C GLU A 333 -7.85 30.23 -15.29
N LYS A 334 -8.40 30.96 -14.32
CA LYS A 334 -9.64 31.76 -14.48
C LYS A 334 -9.35 33.15 -15.01
#